data_4a8c2392d0603ad2ea7d8eac59be0989
#
_entry.id   4a8c2392d0603ad2ea7d8eac59be0989
#
_cell.length_a   1.000
_cell.length_b   1.000
_cell.length_c   1.000
_cell.angle_alpha   90.00
_cell.angle_beta   90.00
_cell.angle_gamma   90.00
#
_symmetry.space_group_name_H-M   'P 1'
#
loop_
_entity.id
_entity.type
_entity.pdbx_description
1 polymer ?
#
loop_
_entity_poly.entity_id
_entity_poly.type
_entity_poly.pdbx_seq_one_letter_code
_entity_poly.pdbx_strand_id
1 'polypeptide(L)'
;MNTSGNTILITGGTSGLGLAFAEQFLQDGNTVIICGRRTERLHQIKEKHPAIITKECDVANEQQREELAAWAIQQYPTLNILMNNAGIQLVTDLTKPVDLATVRSEVETNLIAPIHLSSLFAPHLKTQKDPAIINISSGLAFAPIAFMPVYCATKAAVHSLTLSMRHQLKGSVKVYEIAPPSTDTELGHQRRADKTQTHGGIPISEFLAEAMDGLKNDIPEIAVGQSKGLRAKREELFDNMNH
;
A
#
# COMPACT_ATOMS: atom_id res chain seq x y z
N MET A 1 0.70 14.09 -10.03
CA MET A 1 -0.51 13.61 -10.74
C MET A 1 -1.72 14.49 -10.43
N ASN A 2 -2.78 14.45 -11.26
CA ASN A 2 -4.06 15.00 -10.84
C ASN A 2 -4.64 14.15 -9.68
N THR A 3 -5.08 14.78 -8.59
CA THR A 3 -5.61 14.08 -7.40
C THR A 3 -7.13 14.20 -7.28
N SER A 4 -7.84 14.70 -8.30
CA SER A 4 -9.30 14.82 -8.34
C SER A 4 -9.88 14.30 -9.66
N GLY A 5 -11.17 13.91 -9.65
CA GLY A 5 -11.88 13.44 -10.85
C GLY A 5 -11.42 12.08 -11.36
N ASN A 6 -10.78 11.27 -10.53
CA ASN A 6 -10.32 9.92 -10.85
C ASN A 6 -11.30 8.86 -10.36
N THR A 7 -11.14 7.64 -10.87
CA THR A 7 -11.72 6.42 -10.29
C THR A 7 -10.57 5.56 -9.78
N ILE A 8 -10.52 5.35 -8.46
CA ILE A 8 -9.37 4.79 -7.75
C ILE A 8 -9.74 3.49 -7.06
N LEU A 9 -8.98 2.43 -7.27
CA LEU A 9 -9.05 1.20 -6.47
C LEU A 9 -7.90 1.18 -5.46
N ILE A 10 -8.25 1.04 -4.16
CA ILE A 10 -7.30 0.97 -3.05
C ILE A 10 -7.39 -0.39 -2.38
N THR A 11 -6.32 -1.17 -2.41
CA THR A 11 -6.26 -2.43 -1.68
C THR A 11 -5.94 -2.20 -0.20
N GLY A 12 -6.54 -3.01 0.69
CA GLY A 12 -6.37 -2.81 2.14
C GLY A 12 -6.99 -1.51 2.66
N GLY A 13 -8.07 -1.02 2.03
CA GLY A 13 -8.73 0.24 2.36
C GLY A 13 -9.61 0.21 3.62
N THR A 14 -9.55 -0.87 4.42
CA THR A 14 -10.44 -1.03 5.60
C THR A 14 -9.90 -0.45 6.90
N SER A 15 -8.68 0.05 6.92
CA SER A 15 -8.06 0.68 8.11
C SER A 15 -6.75 1.40 7.75
N GLY A 16 -6.18 2.11 8.73
CA GLY A 16 -4.86 2.71 8.63
C GLY A 16 -4.69 3.63 7.42
N LEU A 17 -3.55 3.52 6.74
CA LEU A 17 -3.21 4.40 5.62
C LEU A 17 -4.19 4.26 4.45
N GLY A 18 -4.61 3.01 4.14
CA GLY A 18 -5.54 2.77 3.03
C GLY A 18 -6.89 3.44 3.21
N LEU A 19 -7.44 3.43 4.43
CA LEU A 19 -8.68 4.13 4.74
C LEU A 19 -8.47 5.66 4.71
N ALA A 20 -7.37 6.15 5.25
CA ALA A 20 -7.06 7.58 5.23
C ALA A 20 -6.93 8.12 3.79
N PHE A 21 -6.25 7.39 2.90
CA PHE A 21 -6.22 7.73 1.48
C PHE A 21 -7.62 7.68 0.84
N ALA A 22 -8.44 6.67 1.18
CA ALA A 22 -9.80 6.55 0.65
C ALA A 22 -10.67 7.76 1.04
N GLU A 23 -10.63 8.16 2.31
CA GLU A 23 -11.34 9.33 2.82
C GLU A 23 -10.85 10.63 2.16
N GLN A 24 -9.53 10.81 2.01
CA GLN A 24 -8.94 11.99 1.38
C GLN A 24 -9.30 12.07 -0.12
N PHE A 25 -9.13 10.98 -0.86
CA PHE A 25 -9.49 10.96 -2.28
C PHE A 25 -10.99 11.18 -2.50
N LEU A 26 -11.85 10.67 -1.60
CA LEU A 26 -13.28 10.95 -1.65
C LEU A 26 -13.56 12.45 -1.46
N GLN A 27 -12.91 13.10 -0.48
CA GLN A 27 -13.02 14.54 -0.24
C GLN A 27 -12.53 15.37 -1.43
N ASP A 28 -11.49 14.88 -2.12
CA ASP A 28 -10.92 15.53 -3.32
C ASP A 28 -11.79 15.30 -4.59
N GLY A 29 -12.97 14.68 -4.47
CA GLY A 29 -13.95 14.52 -5.57
C GLY A 29 -13.65 13.35 -6.51
N ASN A 30 -13.03 12.27 -6.00
CA ASN A 30 -12.81 11.06 -6.76
C ASN A 30 -13.90 10.01 -6.48
N THR A 31 -14.09 9.09 -7.42
CA THR A 31 -14.79 7.82 -7.17
C THR A 31 -13.81 6.86 -6.52
N VAL A 32 -14.12 6.39 -5.31
CA VAL A 32 -13.22 5.56 -4.52
C VAL A 32 -13.78 4.17 -4.31
N ILE A 33 -13.01 3.17 -4.70
CA ILE A 33 -13.26 1.76 -4.50
C ILE A 33 -12.22 1.26 -3.50
N ILE A 34 -12.66 0.59 -2.44
CA ILE A 34 -11.76 -0.09 -1.52
C ILE A 34 -12.01 -1.59 -1.53
N CYS A 35 -10.96 -2.37 -1.35
CA CYS A 35 -11.12 -3.78 -1.07
C CYS A 35 -10.39 -4.21 0.21
N GLY A 36 -10.87 -5.30 0.79
CA GLY A 36 -10.29 -5.92 1.98
C GLY A 36 -11.04 -7.19 2.34
N ARG A 37 -10.46 -7.99 3.21
CA ARG A 37 -10.99 -9.31 3.62
C ARG A 37 -11.92 -9.28 4.85
N ARG A 38 -12.01 -8.13 5.53
CA ARG A 38 -12.83 -7.97 6.75
C ARG A 38 -14.20 -7.41 6.36
N THR A 39 -15.16 -8.27 6.06
CA THR A 39 -16.52 -7.93 5.60
C THR A 39 -17.19 -6.96 6.55
N GLU A 40 -17.12 -7.20 7.86
CA GLU A 40 -17.70 -6.32 8.88
C GLU A 40 -17.13 -4.89 8.82
N ARG A 41 -15.81 -4.75 8.60
CA ARG A 41 -15.17 -3.45 8.45
C ARG A 41 -15.62 -2.74 7.16
N LEU A 42 -15.83 -3.48 6.08
CA LEU A 42 -16.36 -2.94 4.83
C LEU A 42 -17.78 -2.41 5.01
N HIS A 43 -18.63 -3.10 5.77
CA HIS A 43 -19.97 -2.64 6.11
C HIS A 43 -19.95 -1.35 6.95
N GLN A 44 -19.14 -1.31 8.03
CA GLN A 44 -18.99 -0.11 8.86
C GLN A 44 -18.51 1.11 8.05
N ILE A 45 -17.56 0.90 7.11
CA ILE A 45 -17.10 1.98 6.24
C ILE A 45 -18.20 2.43 5.29
N LYS A 46 -18.96 1.49 4.72
CA LYS A 46 -20.09 1.81 3.84
C LYS A 46 -21.19 2.60 4.53
N GLU A 47 -21.46 2.30 5.80
CA GLU A 47 -22.40 3.06 6.62
C GLU A 47 -21.90 4.48 6.91
N LYS A 48 -20.61 4.61 7.29
CA LYS A 48 -20.00 5.91 7.61
C LYS A 48 -19.76 6.78 6.36
N HIS A 49 -19.40 6.15 5.24
CA HIS A 49 -19.05 6.79 3.98
C HIS A 49 -19.83 6.11 2.83
N PRO A 50 -21.13 6.41 2.66
CA PRO A 50 -21.98 5.75 1.65
C PRO A 50 -21.47 5.89 0.20
N ALA A 51 -20.66 6.90 -0.09
CA ALA A 51 -20.08 7.14 -1.41
C ALA A 51 -18.85 6.23 -1.70
N ILE A 52 -18.21 5.66 -0.66
CA ILE A 52 -17.13 4.68 -0.88
C ILE A 52 -17.73 3.36 -1.35
N ILE A 53 -17.19 2.83 -2.43
CA ILE A 53 -17.53 1.53 -2.99
C ILE A 53 -16.68 0.47 -2.29
N THR A 54 -17.31 -0.56 -1.75
CA THR A 54 -16.63 -1.62 -1.00
C THR A 54 -16.71 -2.95 -1.75
N LYS A 55 -15.60 -3.69 -1.80
CA LYS A 55 -15.53 -5.04 -2.37
C LYS A 55 -14.77 -5.97 -1.43
N GLU A 56 -15.36 -7.10 -1.06
CA GLU A 56 -14.63 -8.14 -0.35
C GLU A 56 -13.60 -8.77 -1.27
N CYS A 57 -12.34 -8.84 -0.81
CA CYS A 57 -11.24 -9.50 -1.50
C CYS A 57 -10.09 -9.71 -0.53
N ASP A 58 -9.62 -10.95 -0.40
CA ASP A 58 -8.30 -11.25 0.16
C ASP A 58 -7.27 -11.20 -0.96
N VAL A 59 -6.43 -10.18 -0.96
CA VAL A 59 -5.39 -10.02 -1.99
C VAL A 59 -4.30 -11.10 -1.93
N ALA A 60 -4.22 -11.89 -0.85
CA ALA A 60 -3.37 -13.08 -0.79
C ALA A 60 -3.93 -14.24 -1.64
N ASN A 61 -5.19 -14.20 -2.04
CA ASN A 61 -5.82 -15.23 -2.87
C ASN A 61 -5.80 -14.81 -4.35
N GLU A 62 -5.17 -15.65 -5.20
CA GLU A 62 -4.99 -15.38 -6.63
C GLU A 62 -6.32 -15.21 -7.36
N GLN A 63 -7.25 -16.16 -7.18
CA GLN A 63 -8.56 -16.13 -7.83
C GLN A 63 -9.35 -14.87 -7.44
N GLN A 64 -9.32 -14.47 -6.15
CA GLN A 64 -10.02 -13.27 -5.72
C GLN A 64 -9.41 -11.99 -6.32
N ARG A 65 -8.09 -11.96 -6.59
CA ARG A 65 -7.47 -10.83 -7.34
C ARG A 65 -7.97 -10.76 -8.78
N GLU A 66 -8.11 -11.90 -9.46
CA GLU A 66 -8.66 -11.98 -10.83
C GLU A 66 -10.12 -11.53 -10.86
N GLU A 67 -10.93 -12.03 -9.93
CA GLU A 67 -12.35 -11.65 -9.78
C GLU A 67 -12.49 -10.14 -9.46
N LEU A 68 -11.63 -9.60 -8.58
CA LEU A 68 -11.60 -8.18 -8.26
C LEU A 68 -11.28 -7.34 -9.50
N ALA A 69 -10.27 -7.73 -10.28
CA ALA A 69 -9.86 -6.99 -11.47
C ALA A 69 -10.96 -7.02 -12.55
N ALA A 70 -11.51 -8.19 -12.83
CA ALA A 70 -12.59 -8.34 -13.81
C ALA A 70 -13.82 -7.52 -13.40
N TRP A 71 -14.25 -7.62 -12.13
CA TRP A 71 -15.38 -6.86 -11.60
C TRP A 71 -15.14 -5.34 -11.64
N ALA A 72 -13.96 -4.89 -11.21
CA ALA A 72 -13.66 -3.46 -11.13
C ALA A 72 -13.61 -2.83 -12.52
N ILE A 73 -13.00 -3.47 -13.50
CA ILE A 73 -12.92 -3.00 -14.89
C ILE A 73 -14.31 -2.99 -15.54
N GLN A 74 -15.13 -4.00 -15.29
CA GLN A 74 -16.47 -4.08 -15.85
C GLN A 74 -17.43 -3.04 -15.25
N GLN A 75 -17.43 -2.87 -13.93
CA GLN A 75 -18.37 -1.98 -13.24
C GLN A 75 -17.92 -0.52 -13.25
N TYR A 76 -16.61 -0.29 -13.34
CA TYR A 76 -16.00 1.05 -13.30
C TYR A 76 -15.00 1.21 -14.47
N PRO A 77 -15.52 1.30 -15.71
CA PRO A 77 -14.66 1.35 -16.91
C PRO A 77 -13.78 2.61 -16.99
N THR A 78 -14.04 3.60 -16.13
CA THR A 78 -13.19 4.81 -15.98
C THR A 78 -12.11 4.67 -14.92
N LEU A 79 -11.93 3.48 -14.31
CA LEU A 79 -10.89 3.23 -13.32
C LEU A 79 -9.51 3.52 -13.92
N ASN A 80 -8.85 4.55 -13.40
CA ASN A 80 -7.58 5.02 -13.91
C ASN A 80 -6.44 5.00 -12.87
N ILE A 81 -6.73 4.67 -11.61
CA ILE A 81 -5.70 4.58 -10.57
C ILE A 81 -5.85 3.27 -9.79
N LEU A 82 -4.75 2.51 -9.69
CA LEU A 82 -4.59 1.38 -8.78
C LEU A 82 -3.64 1.77 -7.64
N MET A 83 -4.08 1.66 -6.38
CA MET A 83 -3.22 1.80 -5.21
C MET A 83 -3.01 0.46 -4.53
N ASN A 84 -1.82 -0.10 -4.65
CA ASN A 84 -1.36 -1.29 -3.93
C ASN A 84 -0.92 -0.89 -2.52
N ASN A 85 -1.87 -0.87 -1.59
CA ASN A 85 -1.63 -0.48 -0.21
C ASN A 85 -1.74 -1.66 0.77
N ALA A 86 -2.47 -2.72 0.45
CA ALA A 86 -2.61 -3.87 1.33
C ALA A 86 -1.23 -4.41 1.78
N GLY A 87 -1.11 -4.68 3.07
CA GLY A 87 0.13 -5.21 3.64
C GLY A 87 -0.08 -5.76 5.04
N ILE A 88 0.75 -6.71 5.41
CA ILE A 88 0.87 -7.25 6.77
C ILE A 88 2.33 -7.14 7.21
N GLN A 89 2.55 -7.10 8.53
CA GLN A 89 3.86 -6.92 9.12
C GLN A 89 4.00 -7.88 10.28
N LEU A 90 4.88 -8.86 10.14
CA LEU A 90 5.05 -9.93 11.11
C LEU A 90 6.48 -9.94 11.67
N VAL A 91 6.61 -10.36 12.93
CA VAL A 91 7.90 -10.66 13.54
C VAL A 91 8.31 -12.06 13.12
N THR A 92 9.56 -12.22 12.69
CA THR A 92 10.11 -13.51 12.30
C THR A 92 11.46 -13.71 12.97
N ASP A 93 11.58 -14.76 13.81
CA ASP A 93 12.80 -15.14 14.47
C ASP A 93 13.50 -16.25 13.67
N LEU A 94 14.57 -15.88 12.95
CA LEU A 94 15.35 -16.80 12.11
C LEU A 94 16.37 -17.64 12.90
N THR A 95 16.44 -17.50 14.23
CA THR A 95 17.33 -18.34 15.06
C THR A 95 16.75 -19.73 15.31
N LYS A 96 15.53 -19.98 14.86
CA LYS A 96 14.79 -21.24 14.96
C LYS A 96 13.95 -21.49 13.69
N PRO A 97 13.45 -22.73 13.48
CA PRO A 97 12.57 -23.02 12.37
C PRO A 97 11.36 -22.11 12.32
N VAL A 98 11.09 -21.53 11.15
CA VAL A 98 9.95 -20.62 10.93
C VAL A 98 8.75 -21.36 10.39
N ASP A 99 7.54 -20.86 10.70
CA ASP A 99 6.33 -21.30 10.04
C ASP A 99 6.26 -20.71 8.61
N LEU A 100 6.49 -21.57 7.63
CA LEU A 100 6.45 -21.17 6.21
C LEU A 100 5.08 -20.71 5.74
N ALA A 101 3.97 -21.13 6.38
CA ALA A 101 2.65 -20.64 6.02
C ALA A 101 2.52 -19.16 6.33
N THR A 102 3.03 -18.73 7.49
CA THR A 102 3.09 -17.32 7.89
C THR A 102 3.97 -16.50 6.94
N VAL A 103 5.18 -17.00 6.61
CA VAL A 103 6.09 -16.33 5.67
C VAL A 103 5.45 -16.19 4.29
N ARG A 104 4.83 -17.26 3.76
CA ARG A 104 4.13 -17.23 2.47
C ARG A 104 3.00 -16.23 2.46
N SER A 105 2.20 -16.15 3.53
CA SER A 105 1.11 -15.18 3.65
C SER A 105 1.61 -13.73 3.58
N GLU A 106 2.75 -13.44 4.21
CA GLU A 106 3.36 -12.10 4.16
C GLU A 106 3.91 -11.77 2.77
N VAL A 107 4.61 -12.70 2.13
CA VAL A 107 5.11 -12.55 0.76
C VAL A 107 3.97 -12.42 -0.25
N GLU A 108 2.93 -13.25 -0.12
CA GLU A 108 1.76 -13.22 -1.00
C GLU A 108 1.05 -11.88 -0.93
N THR A 109 0.78 -11.39 0.29
CA THR A 109 0.08 -10.13 0.50
C THR A 109 0.92 -8.92 0.06
N ASN A 110 2.19 -8.87 0.49
CA ASN A 110 3.00 -7.67 0.36
C ASN A 110 3.71 -7.54 -1.00
N LEU A 111 3.94 -8.66 -1.71
CA LEU A 111 4.74 -8.69 -2.94
C LEU A 111 3.98 -9.30 -4.12
N ILE A 112 3.48 -10.52 -4.00
CA ILE A 112 2.83 -11.21 -5.13
C ILE A 112 1.54 -10.47 -5.53
N ALA A 113 0.74 -10.03 -4.56
CA ALA A 113 -0.49 -9.29 -4.85
C ALA A 113 -0.24 -7.98 -5.62
N PRO A 114 0.69 -7.08 -5.24
CA PRO A 114 1.03 -5.92 -6.05
C PRO A 114 1.51 -6.25 -7.46
N ILE A 115 2.33 -7.30 -7.64
CA ILE A 115 2.77 -7.75 -8.97
C ILE A 115 1.56 -8.16 -9.81
N HIS A 116 0.74 -9.07 -9.28
CA HIS A 116 -0.38 -9.67 -10.01
C HIS A 116 -1.45 -8.63 -10.33
N LEU A 117 -1.90 -7.84 -9.35
CA LEU A 117 -2.87 -6.78 -9.58
C LEU A 117 -2.38 -5.75 -10.59
N SER A 118 -1.12 -5.33 -10.49
CA SER A 118 -0.55 -4.40 -11.47
C SER A 118 -0.56 -4.98 -12.89
N SER A 119 -0.26 -6.27 -13.05
CA SER A 119 -0.30 -6.93 -14.35
C SER A 119 -1.72 -7.07 -14.91
N LEU A 120 -2.70 -7.38 -14.06
CA LEU A 120 -4.11 -7.49 -14.44
C LEU A 120 -4.71 -6.14 -14.86
N PHE A 121 -4.35 -5.05 -14.15
CA PHE A 121 -4.89 -3.72 -14.44
C PHE A 121 -4.12 -2.96 -15.52
N ALA A 122 -2.83 -3.23 -15.76
CA ALA A 122 -2.02 -2.45 -16.70
C ALA A 122 -2.62 -2.35 -18.12
N PRO A 123 -3.17 -3.41 -18.75
CA PRO A 123 -3.79 -3.30 -20.06
C PRO A 123 -4.97 -2.30 -20.08
N HIS A 124 -5.83 -2.34 -19.06
CA HIS A 124 -6.96 -1.43 -18.91
C HIS A 124 -6.47 0.01 -18.64
N LEU A 125 -5.54 0.18 -17.70
CA LEU A 125 -4.99 1.49 -17.34
C LEU A 125 -4.38 2.21 -18.54
N LYS A 126 -3.70 1.49 -19.44
CA LYS A 126 -3.12 2.08 -20.66
C LYS A 126 -4.15 2.73 -21.59
N THR A 127 -5.43 2.39 -21.45
CA THR A 127 -6.52 2.98 -22.26
C THR A 127 -7.17 4.19 -21.59
N GLN A 128 -6.79 4.48 -20.35
CA GLN A 128 -7.41 5.54 -19.56
C GLN A 128 -6.69 6.88 -19.69
N LYS A 129 -7.38 7.95 -19.31
CA LYS A 129 -6.78 9.28 -19.18
C LYS A 129 -6.04 9.38 -17.84
N ASP A 130 -4.80 9.91 -17.86
CA ASP A 130 -3.96 10.15 -16.69
C ASP A 130 -3.80 8.92 -15.76
N PRO A 131 -3.51 7.72 -16.30
CA PRO A 131 -3.50 6.51 -15.51
C PRO A 131 -2.29 6.43 -14.58
N ALA A 132 -2.50 5.84 -13.39
CA ALA A 132 -1.42 5.65 -12.44
C ALA A 132 -1.51 4.33 -11.66
N ILE A 133 -0.35 3.83 -11.24
CA ILE A 133 -0.20 2.80 -10.20
C ILE A 133 0.58 3.43 -9.04
N ILE A 134 0.07 3.27 -7.83
CA ILE A 134 0.69 3.77 -6.60
C ILE A 134 1.02 2.56 -5.73
N ASN A 135 2.29 2.33 -5.44
CA ASN A 135 2.75 1.25 -4.57
C ASN A 135 3.14 1.79 -3.20
N ILE A 136 2.62 1.21 -2.13
CA ILE A 136 3.01 1.55 -0.76
C ILE A 136 4.13 0.61 -0.32
N SER A 137 5.36 1.13 -0.31
CA SER A 137 6.53 0.43 0.23
C SER A 137 6.70 0.68 1.74
N SER A 138 7.86 1.08 2.18
CA SER A 138 8.18 1.46 3.57
C SER A 138 9.55 2.12 3.62
N GLY A 139 9.82 2.94 4.63
CA GLY A 139 11.19 3.34 4.98
C GLY A 139 12.09 2.12 5.25
N LEU A 140 11.51 1.03 5.75
CA LEU A 140 12.22 -0.24 5.98
C LEU A 140 12.59 -1.00 4.70
N ALA A 141 12.16 -0.52 3.53
CA ALA A 141 12.67 -0.99 2.24
C ALA A 141 14.14 -0.58 2.01
N PHE A 142 14.59 0.48 2.68
CA PHE A 142 15.92 1.07 2.51
C PHE A 142 16.88 0.74 3.65
N ALA A 143 16.36 0.71 4.89
CA ALA A 143 17.13 0.38 6.09
C ALA A 143 16.30 -0.64 6.91
N PRO A 144 16.65 -1.94 6.86
CA PRO A 144 15.86 -2.98 7.48
C PRO A 144 16.07 -3.05 9.01
N ILE A 145 15.05 -3.60 9.70
CA ILE A 145 15.14 -3.97 11.12
C ILE A 145 15.16 -5.49 11.27
N ALA A 146 16.02 -5.99 12.13
CA ALA A 146 16.35 -7.40 12.22
C ALA A 146 15.18 -8.30 12.65
N PHE A 147 14.25 -7.81 13.48
CA PHE A 147 13.14 -8.61 13.98
C PHE A 147 11.93 -8.74 13.04
N MET A 148 11.98 -8.06 11.86
CA MET A 148 10.98 -8.18 10.79
C MET A 148 11.64 -8.44 9.43
N PRO A 149 12.49 -9.45 9.29
CA PRO A 149 13.31 -9.62 8.09
C PRO A 149 12.48 -9.89 6.84
N VAL A 150 11.38 -10.66 6.95
CA VAL A 150 10.49 -10.96 5.83
C VAL A 150 9.75 -9.70 5.37
N TYR A 151 9.19 -8.93 6.29
CA TYR A 151 8.55 -7.65 5.96
C TYR A 151 9.51 -6.72 5.23
N CYS A 152 10.70 -6.47 5.78
CA CYS A 152 11.70 -5.61 5.17
C CYS A 152 12.08 -6.09 3.77
N ALA A 153 12.29 -7.40 3.60
CA ALA A 153 12.58 -8.00 2.30
C ALA A 153 11.44 -7.78 1.29
N THR A 154 10.17 -7.97 1.71
CA THR A 154 9.02 -7.72 0.82
C THR A 154 8.93 -6.25 0.41
N LYS A 155 9.20 -5.31 1.32
CA LYS A 155 9.14 -3.87 1.03
C LYS A 155 10.32 -3.41 0.16
N ALA A 156 11.50 -3.96 0.34
CA ALA A 156 12.64 -3.77 -0.56
C ALA A 156 12.33 -4.32 -1.97
N ALA A 157 11.69 -5.49 -2.05
CA ALA A 157 11.24 -6.06 -3.32
C ALA A 157 10.19 -5.18 -4.02
N VAL A 158 9.23 -4.59 -3.28
CA VAL A 158 8.24 -3.64 -3.83
C VAL A 158 8.93 -2.38 -4.36
N HIS A 159 9.95 -1.85 -3.66
CA HIS A 159 10.75 -0.73 -4.15
C HIS A 159 11.41 -1.08 -5.49
N SER A 160 12.14 -2.21 -5.57
CA SER A 160 12.77 -2.68 -6.80
C SER A 160 11.77 -2.91 -7.94
N LEU A 161 10.64 -3.56 -7.63
CA LEU A 161 9.52 -3.76 -8.56
C LEU A 161 9.03 -2.42 -9.12
N THR A 162 8.83 -1.42 -8.25
CA THR A 162 8.30 -0.10 -8.65
C THR A 162 9.23 0.62 -9.62
N LEU A 163 10.55 0.53 -9.42
CA LEU A 163 11.54 1.06 -10.38
C LEU A 163 11.41 0.38 -11.75
N SER A 164 11.31 -0.94 -11.77
CA SER A 164 11.15 -1.72 -13.00
C SER A 164 9.84 -1.40 -13.73
N MET A 165 8.73 -1.33 -12.98
CA MET A 165 7.41 -0.96 -13.53
C MET A 165 7.42 0.44 -14.11
N ARG A 166 8.07 1.40 -13.46
CA ARG A 166 8.20 2.78 -13.95
C ARG A 166 8.90 2.82 -15.31
N HIS A 167 9.88 1.95 -15.52
CA HIS A 167 10.56 1.82 -16.81
C HIS A 167 9.68 1.14 -17.86
N GLN A 168 9.06 0.00 -17.53
CA GLN A 168 8.25 -0.80 -18.47
C GLN A 168 6.97 -0.07 -18.93
N LEU A 169 6.38 0.76 -18.06
CA LEU A 169 5.13 1.49 -18.30
C LEU A 169 5.37 2.95 -18.71
N LYS A 170 6.63 3.34 -18.94
CA LYS A 170 6.99 4.71 -19.33
C LYS A 170 6.19 5.18 -20.54
N GLY A 171 5.58 6.37 -20.41
CA GLY A 171 4.77 6.98 -21.46
C GLY A 171 3.34 6.44 -21.58
N SER A 172 2.97 5.41 -20.81
CA SER A 172 1.61 4.84 -20.83
C SER A 172 0.90 4.87 -19.47
N VAL A 173 1.58 4.54 -18.37
CA VAL A 173 1.03 4.58 -17.03
C VAL A 173 2.08 5.17 -16.09
N LYS A 174 1.72 6.16 -15.28
CA LYS A 174 2.59 6.68 -14.24
C LYS A 174 2.71 5.70 -13.08
N VAL A 175 3.90 5.55 -12.52
CA VAL A 175 4.12 4.64 -11.39
C VAL A 175 4.78 5.41 -10.25
N TYR A 176 4.06 5.51 -9.13
CA TYR A 176 4.50 6.17 -7.91
C TYR A 176 4.83 5.15 -6.84
N GLU A 177 5.77 5.53 -6.00
CA GLU A 177 6.06 4.85 -4.75
C GLU A 177 5.83 5.82 -3.59
N ILE A 178 5.14 5.36 -2.56
CA ILE A 178 5.08 6.06 -1.28
C ILE A 178 5.74 5.15 -0.25
N ALA A 179 6.75 5.68 0.44
CA ALA A 179 7.48 4.99 1.49
C ALA A 179 7.13 5.58 2.87
N PRO A 180 6.14 5.03 3.59
CA PRO A 180 5.78 5.49 4.92
C PRO A 180 6.90 5.26 5.94
N PRO A 181 7.05 6.14 6.94
CA PRO A 181 7.77 5.85 8.19
C PRO A 181 6.89 5.00 9.12
N SER A 182 7.34 4.77 10.35
CA SER A 182 6.44 4.32 11.42
C SER A 182 5.30 5.33 11.55
N THR A 183 4.07 4.88 11.33
CA THR A 183 2.86 5.72 11.36
C THR A 183 1.86 5.07 12.30
N ASP A 184 1.14 5.86 13.09
CA ASP A 184 0.21 5.36 14.10
C ASP A 184 -1.03 4.72 13.47
N THR A 185 -0.92 3.43 13.15
CA THR A 185 -1.93 2.61 12.48
C THR A 185 -2.12 1.26 13.19
N GLU A 186 -3.11 0.48 12.77
CA GLU A 186 -3.30 -0.91 13.24
C GLU A 186 -2.20 -1.88 12.73
N LEU A 187 -1.34 -1.47 11.80
CA LEU A 187 -0.30 -2.34 11.27
C LEU A 187 0.68 -2.72 12.39
N GLY A 188 0.89 -4.02 12.59
CA GLY A 188 1.73 -4.52 13.66
C GLY A 188 1.10 -4.50 15.07
N HIS A 189 -0.21 -4.20 15.23
CA HIS A 189 -0.94 -4.26 16.50
C HIS A 189 -0.86 -5.62 17.22
N GLN A 190 -0.63 -6.70 16.46
CA GLN A 190 -0.51 -8.05 17.05
C GLN A 190 0.67 -8.17 18.02
N ARG A 191 1.64 -7.26 17.95
CA ARG A 191 2.83 -7.22 18.79
C ARG A 191 2.67 -6.46 20.09
N ARG A 192 1.54 -5.75 20.28
CA ARG A 192 1.33 -4.90 21.44
C ARG A 192 0.56 -5.63 22.51
N ALA A 193 1.06 -5.54 23.74
CA ALA A 193 0.31 -5.97 24.93
C ALA A 193 -0.93 -5.10 25.12
N ASP A 194 -0.83 -3.80 24.86
CA ASP A 194 -1.92 -2.84 24.92
C ASP A 194 -2.16 -2.23 23.52
N LYS A 195 -3.30 -2.58 22.93
CA LYS A 195 -3.70 -2.12 21.59
C LYS A 195 -4.21 -0.68 21.57
N THR A 196 -4.37 -0.04 22.70
CA THR A 196 -4.81 1.35 22.82
C THR A 196 -3.65 2.35 22.78
N GLN A 197 -2.42 1.88 22.99
CA GLN A 197 -1.24 2.73 22.95
C GLN A 197 -0.82 3.01 21.50
N THR A 198 -0.36 4.25 21.24
CA THR A 198 0.21 4.65 19.96
C THR A 198 1.58 3.98 19.73
N HIS A 199 2.01 3.84 18.49
CA HIS A 199 3.33 3.29 18.14
C HIS A 199 4.50 4.23 18.41
N GLY A 200 4.25 5.49 18.77
CA GLY A 200 5.24 6.56 18.69
C GLY A 200 5.62 6.91 17.24
N GLY A 201 4.84 6.45 16.26
CA GLY A 201 4.95 6.87 14.87
C GLY A 201 4.32 8.24 14.63
N ILE A 202 4.53 8.81 13.45
CA ILE A 202 3.87 10.07 13.09
C ILE A 202 2.35 9.88 12.96
N PRO A 203 1.55 10.93 13.25
CA PRO A 203 0.11 10.90 13.01
C PRO A 203 -0.23 10.59 11.54
N ILE A 204 -1.32 9.86 11.30
CA ILE A 204 -1.80 9.56 9.93
C ILE A 204 -2.03 10.86 9.13
N SER A 205 -2.54 11.92 9.78
CA SER A 205 -2.80 13.20 9.12
C SER A 205 -1.54 13.87 8.60
N GLU A 206 -0.43 13.80 9.34
CA GLU A 206 0.86 14.34 8.94
C GLU A 206 1.43 13.53 7.75
N PHE A 207 1.41 12.20 7.87
CA PHE A 207 1.79 11.32 6.78
C PHE A 207 1.01 11.61 5.50
N LEU A 208 -0.33 11.69 5.62
CA LEU A 208 -1.22 11.87 4.49
C LEU A 208 -0.99 13.21 3.77
N ALA A 209 -0.80 14.29 4.54
CA ALA A 209 -0.54 15.62 3.99
C ALA A 209 0.72 15.61 3.10
N GLU A 210 1.81 15.03 3.59
CA GLU A 210 3.08 14.97 2.85
C GLU A 210 2.99 14.02 1.64
N ALA A 211 2.32 12.87 1.78
CA ALA A 211 2.12 11.92 0.70
C ALA A 211 1.27 12.52 -0.44
N MET A 212 0.18 13.21 -0.10
CA MET A 212 -0.70 13.85 -1.09
C MET A 212 0.01 15.03 -1.77
N ASP A 213 0.81 15.81 -1.05
CA ASP A 213 1.64 16.88 -1.64
C ASP A 213 2.62 16.29 -2.67
N GLY A 214 3.29 15.19 -2.32
CA GLY A 214 4.19 14.49 -3.25
C GLY A 214 3.49 14.02 -4.51
N LEU A 215 2.27 13.45 -4.39
CA LEU A 215 1.46 13.03 -5.54
C LEU A 215 1.05 14.24 -6.41
N LYS A 216 0.58 15.34 -5.80
CA LYS A 216 0.21 16.59 -6.50
C LYS A 216 1.38 17.17 -7.28
N ASN A 217 2.58 17.14 -6.71
CA ASN A 217 3.81 17.62 -7.33
C ASN A 217 4.46 16.63 -8.30
N ASP A 218 3.79 15.52 -8.61
CA ASP A 218 4.26 14.48 -9.56
C ASP A 218 5.60 13.86 -9.17
N ILE A 219 5.88 13.74 -7.85
CA ILE A 219 7.11 13.14 -7.33
C ILE A 219 6.98 11.61 -7.43
N PRO A 220 7.83 10.93 -8.21
CA PRO A 220 7.67 9.50 -8.48
C PRO A 220 8.03 8.59 -7.29
N GLU A 221 8.85 9.07 -6.35
CA GLU A 221 9.23 8.36 -5.12
C GLU A 221 9.08 9.32 -3.93
N ILE A 222 8.10 9.05 -3.08
CA ILE A 222 7.69 9.90 -1.96
C ILE A 222 8.08 9.22 -0.66
N ALA A 223 9.28 9.48 -0.17
CA ALA A 223 9.68 9.09 1.18
C ALA A 223 9.15 10.12 2.18
N VAL A 224 8.30 9.68 3.12
CA VAL A 224 7.61 10.56 4.07
C VAL A 224 8.33 10.60 5.41
N GLY A 225 8.46 11.78 6.00
CA GLY A 225 9.01 11.97 7.34
C GLY A 225 10.39 11.33 7.51
N GLN A 226 10.53 10.46 8.51
CA GLN A 226 11.79 9.76 8.81
C GLN A 226 12.26 8.84 7.67
N SER A 227 11.37 8.38 6.79
CA SER A 227 11.76 7.55 5.63
C SER A 227 12.73 8.26 4.69
N LYS A 228 12.75 9.60 4.67
CA LYS A 228 13.75 10.39 3.92
C LYS A 228 15.18 10.08 4.39
N GLY A 229 15.39 10.03 5.71
CA GLY A 229 16.66 9.67 6.30
C GLY A 229 17.05 8.22 6.03
N LEU A 230 16.08 7.29 6.15
CA LEU A 230 16.29 5.87 5.84
C LEU A 230 16.66 5.69 4.35
N ARG A 231 15.97 6.41 3.46
CA ARG A 231 16.26 6.38 2.02
C ARG A 231 17.65 6.93 1.67
N ALA A 232 18.06 7.99 2.36
CA ALA A 232 19.34 8.64 2.09
C ALA A 232 20.54 7.83 2.60
N LYS A 233 20.44 7.21 3.78
CA LYS A 233 21.54 6.52 4.47
C LYS A 233 21.53 5.01 4.29
N ARG A 234 20.38 4.42 3.99
CA ARG A 234 20.21 2.99 3.70
C ARG A 234 20.83 2.09 4.77
N GLU A 235 21.58 1.09 4.34
CA GLU A 235 22.22 0.06 5.19
C GLU A 235 23.22 0.62 6.20
N GLU A 236 23.72 1.86 6.01
CA GLU A 236 24.56 2.54 7.02
C GLU A 236 23.87 2.69 8.38
N LEU A 237 22.53 2.67 8.38
CA LEU A 237 21.72 2.76 9.60
C LEU A 237 21.46 1.41 10.27
N PHE A 238 21.84 0.28 9.63
CA PHE A 238 21.42 -1.05 10.07
C PHE A 238 21.81 -1.31 11.53
N ASP A 239 23.07 -1.09 11.88
CA ASP A 239 23.55 -1.34 13.25
C ASP A 239 22.83 -0.44 14.26
N ASN A 240 22.68 0.84 13.95
CA ASN A 240 22.00 1.80 14.85
C ASN A 240 20.51 1.49 15.08
N MET A 241 19.84 0.87 14.11
CA MET A 241 18.42 0.53 14.20
C MET A 241 18.15 -0.82 14.88
N ASN A 242 19.21 -1.63 15.09
CA ASN A 242 19.11 -3.02 15.55
C ASN A 242 19.86 -3.29 16.86
N HIS A 243 20.31 -2.26 17.57
CA HIS A 243 20.91 -2.33 18.92
C HIS A 243 19.87 -2.29 20.03
#